data_76a9a785d80f501ce2cf0b532463295f
#
_entry.id   76a9a785d80f501ce2cf0b532463295f
#
_cell.length_a   1.000
_cell.length_b   1.000
_cell.length_c   1.000
_cell.angle_alpha   90.00
_cell.angle_beta   90.00
_cell.angle_gamma   90.00
#
_symmetry.space_group_name_H-M   'P 1'
#
loop_
_entity.id
_entity.type
_entity.pdbx_description
1 polymer ?
#
loop_
_entity_poly.entity_id
_entity_poly.type
_entity_poly.pdbx_seq_one_letter_code
_entity_poly.pdbx_strand_id
1 'polypeptide(L)'
;MNGKGFLLDTNAIIQLFKGNKGLLSIISDADFIATSIISEMEYFSFSGLSEEDVLLYQKFRSRIRIYGVPSDDPTFTCLVVSARKKYGMKLPDSIIAATARANDLTVLTADEHFKRLKSPWKVRMFTANV
;
A
#
# COMPACT_ATOMS: atom_id res chain seq x y z
N MET A 1 -7.71 17.82 4.78
CA MET A 1 -8.47 16.79 5.49
C MET A 1 -7.61 16.21 6.59
N ASN A 2 -8.11 16.18 7.80
CA ASN A 2 -7.35 15.76 8.98
C ASN A 2 -7.53 14.28 9.32
N GLY A 3 -8.19 13.51 8.44
CA GLY A 3 -8.42 12.11 8.66
C GLY A 3 -7.18 11.25 8.45
N LYS A 4 -7.17 10.07 9.09
CA LYS A 4 -6.10 9.09 8.92
C LYS A 4 -6.41 8.22 7.73
N GLY A 5 -5.75 8.51 6.62
CA GLY A 5 -5.88 7.73 5.39
C GLY A 5 -4.63 6.90 5.15
N PHE A 6 -4.82 5.61 4.88
CA PHE A 6 -3.71 4.68 4.65
C PHE A 6 -3.83 3.99 3.30
N LEU A 7 -2.69 3.81 2.68
CA LEU A 7 -2.55 2.94 1.51
C LEU A 7 -1.76 1.71 1.93
N LEU A 8 -2.39 0.55 1.85
CA LEU A 8 -1.75 -0.71 2.22
C LEU A 8 -0.91 -1.22 1.06
N ASP A 9 0.33 -1.60 1.34
CA ASP A 9 1.13 -2.34 0.37
C ASP A 9 0.68 -3.81 0.33
N THR A 10 1.26 -4.59 -0.58
CA THR A 10 0.85 -5.98 -0.79
C THR A 10 0.98 -6.82 0.47
N ASN A 11 2.09 -6.69 1.18
CA ASN A 11 2.31 -7.48 2.38
C ASN A 11 1.36 -7.08 3.52
N ALA A 12 1.00 -5.79 3.60
CA ALA A 12 0.03 -5.34 4.59
C ALA A 12 -1.34 -5.99 4.36
N ILE A 13 -1.75 -6.15 3.10
CA ILE A 13 -3.00 -6.84 2.77
C ILE A 13 -2.95 -8.29 3.27
N ILE A 14 -1.85 -8.99 3.01
CA ILE A 14 -1.67 -10.37 3.45
C ILE A 14 -1.70 -10.46 4.98
N GLN A 15 -1.01 -9.57 5.67
CA GLN A 15 -0.98 -9.52 7.13
C GLN A 15 -2.37 -9.22 7.72
N LEU A 16 -3.14 -8.36 7.05
CA LEU A 16 -4.52 -8.08 7.43
C LEU A 16 -5.35 -9.36 7.40
N PHE A 17 -5.24 -10.13 6.32
CA PHE A 17 -5.98 -11.38 6.17
C PHE A 17 -5.53 -12.45 7.16
N LYS A 18 -4.30 -12.37 7.65
CA LYS A 18 -3.79 -13.26 8.71
C LYS A 18 -4.19 -12.82 10.12
N GLY A 19 -4.91 -11.71 10.23
CA GLY A 19 -5.39 -11.22 11.52
C GLY A 19 -4.33 -10.54 12.38
N ASN A 20 -3.33 -9.90 11.76
CA ASN A 20 -2.30 -9.15 12.49
C ASN A 20 -2.94 -8.11 13.39
N LYS A 21 -2.79 -8.27 14.72
CA LYS A 21 -3.49 -7.42 15.68
C LYS A 21 -3.03 -5.97 15.68
N GLY A 22 -1.74 -5.75 15.53
CA GLY A 22 -1.19 -4.40 15.45
C GLY A 22 -1.73 -3.64 14.25
N LEU A 23 -1.77 -4.32 13.11
CA LEU A 23 -2.31 -3.76 11.88
C LEU A 23 -3.82 -3.49 12.00
N LEU A 24 -4.57 -4.44 12.55
CA LEU A 24 -6.01 -4.27 12.77
C LEU A 24 -6.30 -3.07 13.67
N SER A 25 -5.49 -2.85 14.70
CA SER A 25 -5.62 -1.70 15.59
C SER A 25 -5.45 -0.38 14.83
N ILE A 26 -4.46 -0.31 13.96
CA ILE A 26 -4.23 0.90 13.14
C ILE A 26 -5.40 1.13 12.20
N ILE A 27 -5.85 0.08 11.52
CA ILE A 27 -6.94 0.17 10.54
C ILE A 27 -8.27 0.54 11.19
N SER A 28 -8.52 0.07 12.42
CA SER A 28 -9.78 0.38 13.10
C SER A 28 -9.94 1.86 13.40
N ASP A 29 -8.83 2.60 13.52
CA ASP A 29 -8.84 4.04 13.73
C ASP A 29 -8.76 4.85 12.42
N ALA A 30 -8.66 4.17 11.29
CA ALA A 30 -8.50 4.85 10.01
C ALA A 30 -9.83 5.38 9.49
N ASP A 31 -9.77 6.55 8.86
CA ASP A 31 -10.93 7.15 8.20
C ASP A 31 -11.06 6.70 6.74
N PHE A 32 -9.96 6.25 6.14
CA PHE A 32 -9.91 5.90 4.74
C PHE A 32 -8.83 4.86 4.48
N ILE A 33 -9.19 3.81 3.77
CA ILE A 33 -8.26 2.73 3.40
C ILE A 33 -8.26 2.58 1.88
N ALA A 34 -7.07 2.46 1.32
CA ALA A 34 -6.87 2.26 -0.10
C ALA A 34 -5.74 1.28 -0.36
N THR A 35 -5.63 0.84 -1.58
CA THR A 35 -4.46 0.13 -2.08
C THR A 35 -4.22 0.50 -3.54
N SER A 36 -3.06 0.12 -4.06
CA SER A 36 -2.71 0.32 -5.45
C SER A 36 -3.11 -0.89 -6.28
N ILE A 37 -3.45 -0.65 -7.55
CA ILE A 37 -3.66 -1.74 -8.51
C ILE A 37 -2.40 -2.64 -8.61
N ILE A 38 -1.22 -2.08 -8.34
CA ILE A 38 0.03 -2.86 -8.30
C ILE A 38 -0.05 -3.93 -7.21
N SER A 39 -0.52 -3.57 -6.02
CA SER A 39 -0.68 -4.53 -4.92
C SER A 39 -1.71 -5.60 -5.25
N GLU A 40 -2.79 -5.23 -5.93
CA GLU A 40 -3.78 -6.20 -6.40
C GLU A 40 -3.15 -7.21 -7.36
N MET A 41 -2.39 -6.72 -8.33
CA MET A 41 -1.70 -7.58 -9.29
C MET A 41 -0.69 -8.51 -8.60
N GLU A 42 0.07 -7.97 -7.64
CA GLU A 42 1.02 -8.77 -6.89
C GLU A 42 0.31 -9.85 -6.05
N TYR A 43 -0.80 -9.50 -5.42
CA TYR A 43 -1.58 -10.45 -4.64
C TYR A 43 -2.03 -11.64 -5.49
N PHE A 44 -2.60 -11.35 -6.66
CA PHE A 44 -3.08 -12.40 -7.57
C PHE A 44 -1.96 -13.14 -8.30
N SER A 45 -0.72 -12.65 -8.20
CA SER A 45 0.44 -13.32 -8.79
C SER A 45 1.07 -14.35 -7.87
N PHE A 46 0.63 -14.44 -6.61
CA PHE A 46 1.14 -15.46 -5.71
C PHE A 46 0.68 -16.85 -6.17
N SER A 47 1.62 -17.80 -6.18
CA SER A 47 1.28 -19.20 -6.45
C SER A 47 0.50 -19.78 -5.27
N GLY A 48 -0.40 -20.71 -5.55
CA GLY A 48 -1.15 -21.40 -4.51
C GLY A 48 -2.29 -20.63 -3.88
N LEU A 49 -2.77 -19.56 -4.52
CA LEU A 49 -3.98 -18.89 -4.05
C LEU A 49 -5.17 -19.86 -4.11
N SER A 50 -5.88 -19.98 -2.99
CA SER A 50 -7.10 -20.75 -2.90
C SER A 50 -8.30 -19.92 -3.36
N GLU A 51 -9.44 -20.61 -3.57
CA GLU A 51 -10.69 -19.89 -3.84
C GLU A 51 -11.07 -18.98 -2.67
N GLU A 52 -10.77 -19.41 -1.44
CA GLU A 52 -11.01 -18.60 -0.23
C GLU A 52 -10.19 -17.31 -0.26
N ASP A 53 -8.92 -17.41 -0.69
CA ASP A 53 -8.05 -16.24 -0.78
C ASP A 53 -8.60 -15.22 -1.78
N VAL A 54 -9.12 -15.70 -2.91
CA VAL A 54 -9.73 -14.85 -3.94
C VAL A 54 -10.99 -14.17 -3.40
N LEU A 55 -11.87 -14.93 -2.74
CA LEU A 55 -13.11 -14.39 -2.18
C LEU A 55 -12.82 -13.38 -1.07
N LEU A 56 -11.83 -13.65 -0.25
CA LEU A 56 -11.43 -12.74 0.83
C LEU A 56 -10.94 -11.41 0.26
N TYR A 57 -10.12 -11.47 -0.78
CA TYR A 57 -9.65 -10.25 -1.45
C TYR A 57 -10.82 -9.48 -2.08
N GLN A 58 -11.76 -10.16 -2.71
CA GLN A 58 -12.91 -9.52 -3.32
C GLN A 58 -13.77 -8.77 -2.30
N LYS A 59 -13.97 -9.35 -1.12
CA LYS A 59 -14.66 -8.67 -0.02
C LYS A 59 -13.92 -7.43 0.44
N PHE A 60 -12.61 -7.55 0.62
CA PHE A 60 -11.75 -6.44 1.00
C PHE A 60 -11.85 -5.31 -0.04
N ARG A 61 -11.69 -5.67 -1.32
CA ARG A 61 -11.73 -4.73 -2.44
C ARG A 61 -13.04 -3.93 -2.50
N SER A 62 -14.14 -4.57 -2.16
CA SER A 62 -15.45 -3.91 -2.21
C SER A 62 -15.63 -2.79 -1.17
N ARG A 63 -14.76 -2.73 -0.17
CA ARG A 63 -14.85 -1.80 0.96
C ARG A 63 -13.77 -0.74 0.98
N ILE A 64 -12.86 -0.77 0.00
CA ILE A 64 -11.72 0.16 -0.05
C ILE A 64 -11.66 0.83 -1.41
N ARG A 65 -10.76 1.80 -1.53
CA ARG A 65 -10.45 2.43 -2.82
C ARG A 65 -9.25 1.74 -3.46
N ILE A 66 -9.37 1.41 -4.75
CA ILE A 66 -8.25 0.93 -5.56
C ILE A 66 -7.80 2.07 -6.47
N TYR A 67 -6.53 2.44 -6.37
CA TYR A 67 -5.95 3.46 -7.25
C TYR A 67 -5.20 2.79 -8.40
N GLY A 68 -5.54 3.20 -9.62
CA GLY A 68 -4.80 2.80 -10.81
C GLY A 68 -3.50 3.59 -10.94
N VAL A 69 -2.65 3.17 -11.87
CA VAL A 69 -1.45 3.93 -12.24
C VAL A 69 -1.88 4.94 -13.30
N PRO A 70 -1.76 6.25 -13.02
CA PRO A 70 -2.18 7.24 -14.01
C PRO A 70 -1.25 7.23 -15.22
N SER A 71 -1.84 7.32 -16.40
CA SER A 71 -1.12 7.52 -17.64
C SER A 71 -1.07 9.01 -17.94
N ASP A 72 -0.03 9.44 -18.65
CA ASP A 72 0.11 10.82 -19.10
C ASP A 72 0.01 11.85 -17.94
N ASP A 73 0.66 11.51 -16.82
CA ASP A 73 0.73 12.35 -15.63
C ASP A 73 2.19 12.58 -15.24
N PRO A 74 2.79 13.69 -15.74
CA PRO A 74 4.21 13.95 -15.46
C PRO A 74 4.53 14.10 -13.97
N THR A 75 3.61 14.64 -13.18
CA THR A 75 3.81 14.79 -11.75
C THR A 75 3.94 13.44 -11.07
N PHE A 76 3.06 12.51 -11.41
CA PHE A 76 3.13 11.15 -10.87
C PHE A 76 4.42 10.46 -11.30
N THR A 77 4.79 10.57 -12.58
CA THR A 77 6.04 10.02 -13.08
C THR A 77 7.24 10.55 -12.31
N CYS A 78 7.27 11.85 -12.04
CA CYS A 78 8.34 12.45 -11.24
C CYS A 78 8.42 11.89 -9.84
N LEU A 79 7.28 11.63 -9.20
CA LEU A 79 7.25 11.02 -7.87
C LEU A 79 7.85 9.61 -7.90
N VAL A 80 7.48 8.81 -8.87
CA VAL A 80 8.04 7.45 -9.04
C VAL A 80 9.55 7.51 -9.25
N VAL A 81 10.00 8.37 -10.15
CA VAL A 81 11.43 8.52 -10.45
C VAL A 81 12.20 8.99 -9.22
N SER A 82 11.64 9.92 -8.46
CA SER A 82 12.24 10.40 -7.22
C SER A 82 12.40 9.28 -6.18
N ALA A 83 11.37 8.46 -5.99
CA ALA A 83 11.44 7.35 -5.06
C ALA A 83 12.53 6.34 -5.47
N ARG A 84 12.68 6.11 -6.76
CA ARG A 84 13.71 5.22 -7.26
C ARG A 84 15.12 5.80 -7.14
N LYS A 85 15.32 7.01 -7.63
CA LYS A 85 16.66 7.61 -7.70
C LYS A 85 17.16 8.08 -6.35
N LYS A 86 16.30 8.75 -5.58
CA LYS A 86 16.69 9.34 -4.30
C LYS A 86 16.72 8.31 -3.18
N TYR A 87 15.80 7.37 -3.17
CA TYR A 87 15.64 6.43 -2.07
C TYR A 87 15.94 4.97 -2.43
N GLY A 88 16.32 4.71 -3.68
CA GLY A 88 16.72 3.37 -4.11
C GLY A 88 15.63 2.32 -4.10
N MET A 89 14.38 2.74 -4.27
CA MET A 89 13.25 1.81 -4.23
C MET A 89 13.07 1.08 -5.55
N LYS A 90 12.57 -0.16 -5.47
CA LYS A 90 12.20 -0.95 -6.64
C LYS A 90 10.98 -0.31 -7.32
N LEU A 91 10.80 -0.57 -8.61
CA LEU A 91 9.72 0.05 -9.37
C LEU A 91 8.33 -0.19 -8.77
N PRO A 92 7.92 -1.42 -8.41
CA PRO A 92 6.60 -1.63 -7.83
C PRO A 92 6.40 -0.83 -6.54
N ASP A 93 7.36 -0.84 -5.64
CA ASP A 93 7.30 -0.11 -4.38
C ASP A 93 7.27 1.40 -4.60
N SER A 94 8.01 1.87 -5.63
CA SER A 94 8.01 3.28 -6.00
C SER A 94 6.64 3.74 -6.47
N ILE A 95 5.94 2.90 -7.22
CA ILE A 95 4.58 3.20 -7.70
C ILE A 95 3.61 3.22 -6.54
N ILE A 96 3.72 2.26 -5.60
CA ILE A 96 2.89 2.23 -4.40
C ILE A 96 3.10 3.51 -3.58
N ALA A 97 4.35 3.87 -3.34
CA ALA A 97 4.69 5.08 -2.59
C ALA A 97 4.19 6.35 -3.28
N ALA A 98 4.38 6.45 -4.60
CA ALA A 98 3.92 7.60 -5.38
C ALA A 98 2.40 7.72 -5.36
N THR A 99 1.69 6.60 -5.40
CA THR A 99 0.23 6.58 -5.30
C THR A 99 -0.23 7.17 -3.97
N ALA A 100 0.40 6.77 -2.87
CA ALA A 100 0.09 7.32 -1.57
C ALA A 100 0.37 8.82 -1.52
N ARG A 101 1.55 9.23 -1.98
CA ARG A 101 1.96 10.64 -1.97
C ARG A 101 1.03 11.52 -2.78
N ALA A 102 0.67 11.06 -3.99
CA ALA A 102 -0.21 11.81 -4.90
C ALA A 102 -1.62 11.99 -4.32
N ASN A 103 -2.05 11.12 -3.42
CA ASN A 103 -3.38 11.13 -2.84
C ASN A 103 -3.39 11.52 -1.35
N ASP A 104 -2.27 12.06 -0.86
CA ASP A 104 -2.10 12.49 0.52
C ASP A 104 -2.41 11.39 1.54
N LEU A 105 -1.95 10.18 1.24
CA LEU A 105 -2.12 9.02 2.10
C LEU A 105 -0.78 8.61 2.71
N THR A 106 -0.88 7.89 3.82
CA THR A 106 0.28 7.28 4.48
C THR A 106 0.40 5.83 4.04
N VAL A 107 1.58 5.42 3.58
CA VAL A 107 1.83 4.01 3.28
C VAL A 107 1.84 3.23 4.58
N LEU A 108 1.03 2.19 4.68
CA LEU A 108 0.98 1.30 5.83
C LEU A 108 1.66 -0.01 5.45
N THR A 109 2.79 -0.30 6.07
CA THR A 109 3.70 -1.36 5.62
C THR A 109 4.49 -1.93 6.78
N ALA A 110 4.95 -3.19 6.62
CA ALA A 110 5.94 -3.80 7.48
C ALA A 110 7.31 -3.89 6.80
N ASP A 111 7.42 -3.43 5.55
CA ASP A 111 8.66 -3.50 4.78
C ASP A 111 9.58 -2.33 5.15
N GLU A 112 10.74 -2.67 5.70
CA GLU A 112 11.76 -1.72 6.14
C GLU A 112 12.24 -0.79 5.03
N HIS A 113 12.18 -1.21 3.76
CA HIS A 113 12.63 -0.39 2.64
C HIS A 113 11.86 0.95 2.56
N PHE A 114 10.58 0.95 2.96
CA PHE A 114 9.78 2.17 2.96
C PHE A 114 10.24 3.19 4.00
N LYS A 115 11.01 2.79 5.01
CA LYS A 115 11.59 3.73 5.98
C LYS A 115 12.57 4.71 5.37
N ARG A 116 13.09 4.42 4.19
CA ARG A 116 14.01 5.31 3.47
C ARG A 116 13.33 6.62 3.07
N LEU A 117 12.02 6.58 2.84
CA LEU A 117 11.26 7.74 2.44
C LEU A 117 11.16 8.75 3.58
N LYS A 118 11.49 10.02 3.29
CA LYS A 118 11.46 11.10 4.27
C LYS A 118 10.33 12.08 3.95
N SER A 119 9.95 12.86 4.95
CA SER A 119 8.92 13.89 4.76
C SER A 119 9.21 14.69 3.48
N PRO A 120 8.22 14.98 2.65
CA PRO A 120 6.78 14.87 2.87
C PRO A 120 6.16 13.49 2.52
N TRP A 121 6.96 12.48 2.20
CA TRP A 121 6.47 11.12 2.07
C TRP A 121 6.04 10.64 3.46
N LYS A 122 4.87 10.01 3.56
CA LYS A 122 4.32 9.56 4.84
C LYS A 122 4.29 8.03 4.89
N VAL A 123 4.91 7.47 5.92
CA VAL A 123 5.00 6.02 6.11
C VAL A 123 4.66 5.69 7.56
N ARG A 124 3.79 4.71 7.76
CA ARG A 124 3.49 4.13 9.06
C ARG A 124 3.89 2.66 9.04
N MET A 125 4.80 2.30 9.94
CA MET A 125 5.26 0.92 10.06
C MET A 125 4.38 0.15 11.04
N PHE A 126 4.20 -1.14 10.78
CA PHE A 126 3.67 -2.09 11.75
C PHE A 126 4.58 -3.31 11.76
N THR A 127 4.46 -4.15 12.77
CA THR A 127 5.28 -5.35 12.90
C THR A 127 4.54 -6.54 12.29
N ALA A 128 5.15 -7.20 11.31
CA ALA A 128 4.57 -8.38 10.68
C ALA A 128 4.56 -9.56 11.67
N ASN A 129 3.55 -10.42 11.54
CA ASN A 129 3.54 -11.69 12.24
C ASN A 129 4.65 -12.59 11.68
N VAL A 130 5.30 -13.30 12.56
CA VAL A 130 6.36 -14.24 12.21
C VAL A 130 5.79 -15.54 11.67
#